data_c64a7dd361a0808b106fcfffd8cd0e09
#
_entry.id   c64a7dd361a0808b106fcfffd8cd0e09
#
_cell.length_a   1.000
_cell.length_b   1.000
_cell.length_c   1.000
_cell.angle_alpha   90.00
_cell.angle_beta   90.00
_cell.angle_gamma   90.00
#
_symmetry.space_group_name_H-M   'P 1'
#
loop_
_entity.id
_entity.type
_entity.pdbx_description
1 polymer ?
#
loop_
_entity_poly.entity_id
_entity_poly.type
_entity_poly.pdbx_seq_one_letter_code
_entity_poly.pdbx_strand_id
1 'polypeptide(L)'
;ALFGKGSFDYVKGGGGSGDVMVSYVHNLYDGLKMQENAVQIYEPLSAFYKTDIQHQYEKGAVPGMTVEPELTAELADGAKAFADVALVVISRFSGEGWDRSSVECSNEFNPWETETSMPKISAEVFPDGDFYLTAREKAMLAMVKERFENIAVVLNIGGVIDLSWIKNDDQIGAALLGWQGGMEGGLAMAELLTGKDNPSGKLVDTFAASADDYPSTANFHESFDYVNYTEDIYVGYRYFETIPGVQEKVVYPFGYGLSYTTFALDTTAMWETKDHIFAEIQVTNTGDMAG
;
A
#
# COMPACT_ATOMS: atom_id res chain seq x y z
N ALA A 1 -9.77 12.22 -11.32
CA ALA A 1 -9.40 13.11 -10.20
C ALA A 1 -8.46 12.35 -9.26
N LEU A 2 -7.42 13.01 -8.74
CA LEU A 2 -6.37 12.39 -7.91
C LEU A 2 -6.51 12.86 -6.46
N PHE A 3 -6.88 11.95 -5.58
CA PHE A 3 -7.11 12.18 -4.15
C PHE A 3 -6.06 11.49 -3.28
N GLY A 4 -5.83 12.06 -2.10
CA GLY A 4 -4.94 11.49 -1.09
C GLY A 4 -3.52 12.06 -1.14
N LYS A 5 -2.98 12.27 0.05
CA LYS A 5 -1.62 12.81 0.25
C LYS A 5 -0.55 11.99 -0.46
N GLY A 6 -0.72 10.66 -0.53
CA GLY A 6 0.22 9.73 -1.16
C GLY A 6 0.50 10.01 -2.63
N SER A 7 -0.34 10.85 -3.28
CA SER A 7 -0.10 11.32 -4.65
C SER A 7 1.16 12.19 -4.77
N PHE A 8 1.52 12.89 -3.68
CA PHE A 8 2.63 13.84 -3.60
C PHE A 8 3.63 13.47 -2.51
N ASP A 9 3.17 12.95 -1.37
CA ASP A 9 4.00 12.39 -0.31
C ASP A 9 4.32 10.91 -0.63
N TYR A 10 5.06 10.72 -1.73
CA TYR A 10 5.40 9.41 -2.26
C TYR A 10 6.57 8.78 -1.49
N VAL A 11 6.37 7.55 -1.07
CA VAL A 11 7.36 6.73 -0.38
C VAL A 11 8.12 5.88 -1.40
N LYS A 12 9.35 6.32 -1.73
CA LYS A 12 10.23 5.61 -2.69
C LYS A 12 10.86 4.33 -2.15
N GLY A 13 11.06 4.27 -0.83
CA GLY A 13 11.74 3.19 -0.14
C GLY A 13 11.66 3.35 1.36
N GLY A 14 12.19 2.41 2.12
CA GLY A 14 12.29 2.49 3.57
C GLY A 14 13.28 3.57 4.03
N GLY A 15 13.17 4.00 5.29
CA GLY A 15 14.12 4.89 5.93
C GLY A 15 15.41 4.19 6.40
N GLY A 16 16.33 4.96 6.98
CA GLY A 16 17.61 4.45 7.50
C GLY A 16 18.59 4.12 6.39
N SER A 17 19.34 3.03 6.51
CA SER A 17 20.34 2.61 5.51
C SER A 17 19.74 2.25 4.15
N GLY A 18 18.45 1.96 4.10
CA GLY A 18 17.69 1.76 2.85
C GLY A 18 17.31 3.05 2.13
N ASP A 19 17.47 4.21 2.76
CA ASP A 19 17.14 5.51 2.15
C ASP A 19 18.28 6.02 1.27
N VAL A 20 18.32 5.53 0.06
CA VAL A 20 19.34 5.91 -0.92
C VAL A 20 19.10 7.35 -1.40
N MET A 21 20.15 8.17 -1.38
CA MET A 21 20.13 9.49 -2.00
C MET A 21 20.01 9.36 -3.51
N VAL A 22 19.01 10.01 -4.08
CA VAL A 22 18.69 9.96 -5.51
C VAL A 22 18.57 11.36 -6.07
N SER A 23 18.81 11.51 -7.38
CA SER A 23 18.77 12.82 -8.05
C SER A 23 17.35 13.34 -8.28
N TYR A 24 16.36 12.44 -8.35
CA TYR A 24 14.95 12.75 -8.52
C TYR A 24 14.09 11.58 -8.06
N VAL A 25 12.81 11.84 -7.90
CA VAL A 25 11.77 10.81 -7.67
C VAL A 25 10.53 11.25 -8.44
N HIS A 26 9.97 10.36 -9.24
CA HIS A 26 8.66 10.57 -9.84
C HIS A 26 7.59 10.00 -8.89
N ASN A 27 6.78 10.86 -8.31
CA ASN A 27 5.57 10.46 -7.59
C ASN A 27 4.46 10.09 -8.59
N LEU A 28 3.30 9.66 -8.09
CA LEU A 28 2.21 9.22 -8.97
C LEU A 28 1.66 10.37 -9.84
N TYR A 29 1.57 11.59 -9.31
CA TYR A 29 1.16 12.75 -10.10
C TYR A 29 2.13 13.00 -11.26
N ASP A 30 3.45 12.98 -11.00
CA ASP A 30 4.47 13.15 -12.04
C ASP A 30 4.36 12.06 -13.09
N GLY A 31 4.22 10.80 -12.67
CA GLY A 31 4.04 9.66 -13.58
C GLY A 31 2.80 9.80 -14.46
N LEU A 32 1.67 10.22 -13.90
CA LEU A 32 0.43 10.46 -14.66
C LEU A 32 0.57 11.65 -15.62
N LYS A 33 1.28 12.71 -15.25
CA LYS A 33 1.58 13.83 -16.17
C LYS A 33 2.42 13.40 -17.37
N MET A 34 3.29 12.41 -17.21
CA MET A 34 4.05 11.82 -18.31
C MET A 34 3.18 10.98 -19.26
N GLN A 35 1.95 10.63 -18.85
CA GLN A 35 0.94 9.95 -19.65
C GLN A 35 -0.11 10.94 -20.22
N GLU A 36 0.26 12.17 -20.49
CA GLU A 36 -0.65 13.28 -20.87
C GLU A 36 -1.57 13.00 -22.07
N ASN A 37 -1.19 12.10 -22.97
CA ASN A 37 -2.01 11.68 -24.08
C ASN A 37 -3.12 10.68 -23.69
N ALA A 38 -3.01 10.05 -22.51
CA ALA A 38 -3.96 9.05 -22.01
C ALA A 38 -4.78 9.57 -20.83
N VAL A 39 -4.26 10.54 -20.06
CA VAL A 39 -4.87 11.01 -18.80
C VAL A 39 -4.92 12.52 -18.74
N GLN A 40 -6.07 13.05 -18.31
CA GLN A 40 -6.23 14.45 -17.91
C GLN A 40 -6.46 14.51 -16.39
N ILE A 41 -5.74 15.39 -15.72
CA ILE A 41 -5.79 15.54 -14.26
C ILE A 41 -6.53 16.83 -13.88
N TYR A 42 -7.36 16.78 -12.86
CA TYR A 42 -8.00 17.97 -12.29
C TYR A 42 -7.00 18.75 -11.45
N GLU A 43 -6.38 19.74 -12.05
CA GLU A 43 -5.26 20.50 -11.47
C GLU A 43 -5.59 21.27 -10.18
N PRO A 44 -6.80 21.82 -9.96
CA PRO A 44 -7.10 22.50 -8.69
C PRO A 44 -6.97 21.59 -7.47
N LEU A 45 -7.37 20.30 -7.59
CA LEU A 45 -7.22 19.33 -6.52
C LEU A 45 -5.75 18.93 -6.31
N SER A 46 -5.02 18.75 -7.40
CA SER A 46 -3.58 18.44 -7.37
C SER A 46 -2.79 19.58 -6.72
N ALA A 47 -3.12 20.83 -7.06
CA ALA A 47 -2.51 22.02 -6.46
C ALA A 47 -2.79 22.12 -4.95
N PHE A 48 -4.00 21.79 -4.52
CA PHE A 48 -4.37 21.72 -3.10
C PHE A 48 -3.47 20.76 -2.33
N TYR A 49 -3.39 19.49 -2.78
CA TYR A 49 -2.55 18.48 -2.12
C TYR A 49 -1.07 18.87 -2.15
N LYS A 50 -0.56 19.27 -3.31
CA LYS A 50 0.84 19.67 -3.47
C LYS A 50 1.21 20.82 -2.53
N THR A 51 0.36 21.82 -2.42
CA THR A 51 0.61 22.99 -1.57
C THR A 51 0.58 22.62 -0.09
N ASP A 52 -0.39 21.80 0.32
CA ASP A 52 -0.50 21.36 1.72
C ASP A 52 0.70 20.50 2.13
N ILE A 53 1.06 19.48 1.33
CA ILE A 53 2.21 18.63 1.60
C ILE A 53 3.52 19.42 1.66
N GLN A 54 3.74 20.36 0.73
CA GLN A 54 4.89 21.23 0.77
C GLN A 54 4.93 22.06 2.06
N HIS A 55 3.79 22.57 2.49
CA HIS A 55 3.67 23.35 3.72
C HIS A 55 3.94 22.49 4.98
N GLN A 56 3.54 21.22 4.97
CA GLN A 56 3.88 20.30 6.04
C GLN A 56 5.39 20.02 6.10
N TYR A 57 6.05 19.84 4.95
CA TYR A 57 7.50 19.70 4.88
C TYR A 57 8.25 20.94 5.38
N GLU A 58 7.79 22.14 5.03
CA GLU A 58 8.35 23.41 5.53
C GLU A 58 8.22 23.56 7.06
N LYS A 59 7.22 22.89 7.65
CA LYS A 59 7.05 22.80 9.12
C LYS A 59 7.83 21.66 9.76
N GLY A 60 8.59 20.88 8.98
CA GLY A 60 9.45 19.82 9.47
C GLY A 60 8.86 18.41 9.40
N ALA A 61 7.74 18.21 8.69
CA ALA A 61 7.26 16.85 8.45
C ALA A 61 8.29 16.04 7.66
N VAL A 62 8.43 14.78 8.02
CA VAL A 62 9.31 13.85 7.32
C VAL A 62 8.58 13.29 6.10
N PRO A 63 9.24 13.08 4.94
CA PRO A 63 8.65 12.41 3.79
C PRO A 63 8.01 11.06 4.18
N GLY A 64 6.77 10.84 3.72
CA GLY A 64 5.95 9.70 4.10
C GLY A 64 5.17 9.88 5.42
N MET A 65 5.50 10.88 6.23
CA MET A 65 4.89 11.18 7.53
C MET A 65 4.09 12.49 7.53
N THR A 66 3.51 12.85 6.42
CA THR A 66 2.53 13.94 6.38
C THR A 66 1.14 13.46 6.78
N VAL A 67 0.31 14.37 7.23
CA VAL A 67 -1.09 14.09 7.57
C VAL A 67 -1.97 14.33 6.35
N GLU A 68 -2.99 13.50 6.15
CA GLU A 68 -4.00 13.72 5.10
C GLU A 68 -4.69 15.06 5.33
N PRO A 69 -4.66 16.00 4.34
CA PRO A 69 -5.29 17.31 4.49
C PRO A 69 -6.83 17.19 4.50
N GLU A 70 -7.48 18.17 5.09
CA GLU A 70 -8.93 18.23 5.14
C GLU A 70 -9.49 18.67 3.79
N LEU A 71 -10.08 17.72 3.06
CA LEU A 71 -10.69 17.95 1.74
C LEU A 71 -11.97 18.77 1.89
N THR A 72 -12.15 19.80 1.05
CA THR A 72 -13.38 20.59 1.01
C THR A 72 -14.39 20.02 0.01
N ALA A 73 -15.68 20.20 0.29
CA ALA A 73 -16.75 19.80 -0.63
C ALA A 73 -16.62 20.47 -2.00
N GLU A 74 -16.23 21.75 -2.03
CA GLU A 74 -16.03 22.51 -3.26
C GLU A 74 -14.99 21.88 -4.19
N LEU A 75 -13.84 21.45 -3.64
CA LEU A 75 -12.80 20.77 -4.39
C LEU A 75 -13.27 19.42 -4.91
N ALA A 76 -14.01 18.66 -4.09
CA ALA A 76 -14.54 17.36 -4.47
C ALA A 76 -15.63 17.49 -5.55
N ASP A 77 -16.52 18.48 -5.46
CA ASP A 77 -17.55 18.79 -6.44
C ASP A 77 -16.92 19.23 -7.78
N GLY A 78 -15.90 20.10 -7.73
CA GLY A 78 -15.13 20.49 -8.91
C GLY A 78 -14.41 19.33 -9.57
N ALA A 79 -13.85 18.42 -8.77
CA ALA A 79 -13.20 17.20 -9.26
C ALA A 79 -14.20 16.27 -9.97
N LYS A 80 -15.42 16.09 -9.39
CA LYS A 80 -16.49 15.29 -10.01
C LYS A 80 -17.00 15.92 -11.30
N ALA A 81 -17.13 17.23 -11.35
CA ALA A 81 -17.54 17.93 -12.56
C ALA A 81 -16.55 17.78 -13.72
N PHE A 82 -15.27 17.54 -13.40
CA PHE A 82 -14.18 17.37 -14.37
C PHE A 82 -13.95 15.90 -14.77
N ALA A 83 -14.08 14.95 -13.84
CA ALA A 83 -13.62 13.58 -14.03
C ALA A 83 -14.69 12.54 -13.63
N ASP A 84 -14.73 11.43 -14.37
CA ASP A 84 -15.61 10.29 -14.08
C ASP A 84 -14.94 9.28 -13.13
N VAL A 85 -13.62 9.31 -13.00
CA VAL A 85 -12.82 8.39 -12.18
C VAL A 85 -12.15 9.14 -11.05
N ALA A 86 -12.29 8.62 -9.83
CA ALA A 86 -11.50 9.01 -8.67
C ALA A 86 -10.36 7.99 -8.45
N LEU A 87 -9.13 8.50 -8.35
CA LEU A 87 -7.97 7.72 -7.94
C LEU A 87 -7.57 8.14 -6.53
N VAL A 88 -7.71 7.24 -5.57
CA VAL A 88 -7.41 7.47 -4.14
C VAL A 88 -6.07 6.85 -3.81
N VAL A 89 -5.14 7.63 -3.26
CA VAL A 89 -3.77 7.20 -2.99
C VAL A 89 -3.50 7.19 -1.49
N ILE A 90 -3.22 6.02 -0.95
CA ILE A 90 -2.85 5.82 0.45
C ILE A 90 -1.37 5.46 0.52
N SER A 91 -0.63 6.12 1.42
CA SER A 91 0.79 5.84 1.65
C SER A 91 1.07 5.48 3.10
N ARG A 92 2.04 4.58 3.32
CA ARG A 92 2.59 4.23 4.62
C ARG A 92 4.10 4.12 4.51
N PHE A 93 4.79 4.64 5.50
CA PHE A 93 6.25 4.68 5.55
C PHE A 93 6.77 3.97 6.80
N SER A 94 7.87 3.27 6.66
CA SER A 94 8.63 2.68 7.76
C SER A 94 10.12 2.65 7.42
N GLY A 95 10.96 2.42 8.40
CA GLY A 95 12.40 2.43 8.19
C GLY A 95 13.19 1.71 9.26
N GLU A 96 14.50 1.68 9.08
CA GLU A 96 15.42 1.09 10.02
C GLU A 96 15.37 1.80 11.37
N GLY A 97 15.43 1.02 12.45
CA GLY A 97 15.46 1.53 13.82
C GLY A 97 14.08 1.92 14.39
N TRP A 98 13.01 1.70 13.67
CA TRP A 98 11.65 1.89 14.15
C TRP A 98 10.68 1.00 13.39
N ASP A 99 9.72 0.45 14.12
CA ASP A 99 8.68 -0.40 13.57
C ASP A 99 7.41 0.40 13.29
N ARG A 100 6.58 -0.11 12.42
CA ARG A 100 5.25 0.44 12.20
C ARG A 100 4.44 0.31 13.49
N SER A 101 3.82 1.42 13.92
CA SER A 101 3.09 1.44 15.17
C SER A 101 1.76 0.71 15.08
N SER A 102 1.57 -0.27 15.97
CA SER A 102 0.26 -0.51 16.56
C SER A 102 0.07 0.48 17.72
N VAL A 103 -1.17 0.73 18.12
CA VAL A 103 -1.52 1.70 19.20
C VAL A 103 -0.77 1.42 20.51
N GLU A 104 -0.29 0.21 20.72
CA GLU A 104 0.33 -0.26 21.95
C GLU A 104 1.85 -0.39 21.87
N CYS A 105 2.49 -0.06 20.77
CA CYS A 105 3.94 0.12 20.76
C CYS A 105 4.28 1.39 21.52
N SER A 106 3.95 1.42 22.79
CA SER A 106 4.55 2.35 23.71
C SER A 106 6.02 1.96 23.79
N ASN A 107 6.87 2.81 23.27
CA ASN A 107 8.31 2.66 23.37
C ASN A 107 8.81 2.94 24.81
N GLU A 108 8.02 2.56 25.82
CA GLU A 108 8.44 2.63 27.23
C GLU A 108 9.79 1.95 27.46
N PHE A 109 10.18 1.17 26.50
CA PHE A 109 11.37 0.35 26.52
C PHE A 109 12.51 0.83 25.60
N ASN A 110 12.35 1.86 24.83
CA ASN A 110 13.45 2.34 23.99
C ASN A 110 14.19 3.51 24.66
N PRO A 111 15.36 3.27 25.32
CA PRO A 111 16.12 4.34 26.00
C PRO A 111 16.69 5.38 25.02
N TRP A 112 16.67 5.11 23.72
CA TRP A 112 17.14 5.98 22.66
C TRP A 112 16.03 6.84 22.05
N GLU A 113 14.79 6.68 22.51
CA GLU A 113 13.67 7.44 22.00
C GLU A 113 13.73 8.91 22.46
N THR A 114 13.58 9.80 21.50
CA THR A 114 13.52 11.25 21.73
C THR A 114 12.19 11.80 21.23
N GLU A 115 11.86 13.05 21.57
CA GLU A 115 10.66 13.73 21.08
C GLU A 115 10.59 13.83 19.54
N THR A 116 11.73 13.74 18.87
CA THR A 116 11.84 13.76 17.40
C THR A 116 12.10 12.39 16.80
N SER A 117 11.93 11.31 17.58
CA SER A 117 12.09 9.96 17.06
C SER A 117 10.95 9.57 16.13
N MET A 118 11.24 8.73 15.14
CA MET A 118 10.24 8.27 14.16
C MET A 118 9.02 7.58 14.78
N PRO A 119 9.15 6.75 15.84
CA PRO A 119 8.00 6.18 16.53
C PRO A 119 7.02 7.22 17.06
N LYS A 120 7.52 8.30 17.67
CA LYS A 120 6.66 9.39 18.17
C LYS A 120 6.00 10.15 17.06
N ILE A 121 6.74 10.52 16.01
CA ILE A 121 6.18 11.15 14.82
C ILE A 121 5.10 10.27 14.20
N SER A 122 5.35 8.96 14.10
CA SER A 122 4.37 8.01 13.58
C SER A 122 3.10 7.95 14.44
N ALA A 123 3.23 7.95 15.77
CA ALA A 123 2.09 7.95 16.68
C ALA A 123 1.25 9.25 16.60
N GLU A 124 1.87 10.39 16.31
CA GLU A 124 1.16 11.66 16.09
C GLU A 124 0.39 11.65 14.76
N VAL A 125 0.99 11.11 13.70
CA VAL A 125 0.37 11.03 12.36
C VAL A 125 -0.71 9.95 12.32
N PHE A 126 -0.50 8.84 13.02
CA PHE A 126 -1.36 7.66 13.06
C PHE A 126 -1.78 7.33 14.51
N PRO A 127 -2.64 8.11 15.14
CA PRO A 127 -3.00 7.93 16.56
C PRO A 127 -3.68 6.59 16.87
N ASP A 128 -4.28 5.95 15.86
CA ASP A 128 -4.89 4.62 15.96
C ASP A 128 -4.00 3.53 15.34
N GLY A 129 -2.70 3.79 15.18
CA GLY A 129 -1.76 2.96 14.44
C GLY A 129 -1.88 3.14 12.92
N ASP A 130 -0.82 2.75 12.21
CA ASP A 130 -0.73 2.94 10.75
C ASP A 130 -1.28 1.75 9.93
N PHE A 131 -1.75 0.71 10.62
CA PHE A 131 -2.38 -0.45 9.99
C PHE A 131 -3.75 -0.10 9.40
N TYR A 132 -4.48 0.81 10.04
CA TYR A 132 -5.82 1.24 9.62
C TYR A 132 -5.79 2.60 8.91
N LEU A 133 -6.88 2.91 8.20
CA LEU A 133 -7.09 4.27 7.69
C LEU A 133 -7.27 5.26 8.85
N THR A 134 -6.61 6.41 8.77
CA THR A 134 -6.82 7.52 9.70
C THR A 134 -8.24 8.09 9.57
N ALA A 135 -8.68 8.84 10.57
CA ALA A 135 -9.97 9.51 10.53
C ALA A 135 -10.10 10.47 9.32
N ARG A 136 -9.01 11.14 8.93
CA ARG A 136 -8.99 12.04 7.77
C ARG A 136 -9.02 11.29 6.43
N GLU A 137 -8.32 10.18 6.32
CA GLU A 137 -8.39 9.30 5.14
C GLU A 137 -9.79 8.70 4.99
N LYS A 138 -10.43 8.28 6.09
CA LYS A 138 -11.83 7.83 6.08
C LYS A 138 -12.81 8.93 5.64
N ALA A 139 -12.63 10.15 6.13
CA ALA A 139 -13.45 11.30 5.74
C ALA A 139 -13.27 11.65 4.26
N MET A 140 -12.04 11.67 3.76
CA MET A 140 -11.72 11.89 2.35
C MET A 140 -12.37 10.80 1.48
N LEU A 141 -12.20 9.52 1.84
CA LEU A 141 -12.81 8.40 1.10
C LEU A 141 -14.34 8.47 1.10
N ALA A 142 -14.97 8.80 2.22
CA ALA A 142 -16.41 8.98 2.31
C ALA A 142 -16.89 10.10 1.35
N MET A 143 -16.21 11.22 1.32
CA MET A 143 -16.52 12.34 0.43
C MET A 143 -16.36 11.97 -1.06
N VAL A 144 -15.36 11.17 -1.39
CA VAL A 144 -15.16 10.62 -2.74
C VAL A 144 -16.30 9.68 -3.11
N LYS A 145 -16.66 8.75 -2.23
CA LYS A 145 -17.74 7.77 -2.45
C LYS A 145 -19.12 8.39 -2.65
N GLU A 146 -19.39 9.53 -2.02
CA GLU A 146 -20.63 10.28 -2.23
C GLU A 146 -20.76 10.84 -3.66
N ARG A 147 -19.65 11.00 -4.38
CA ARG A 147 -19.58 11.71 -5.66
C ARG A 147 -19.20 10.83 -6.85
N PHE A 148 -18.37 9.83 -6.63
CA PHE A 148 -17.81 9.01 -7.72
C PHE A 148 -18.36 7.58 -7.69
N GLU A 149 -18.77 7.09 -8.83
CA GLU A 149 -19.15 5.69 -9.03
C GLU A 149 -17.94 4.82 -9.41
N ASN A 150 -16.93 5.42 -10.04
CA ASN A 150 -15.73 4.73 -10.46
C ASN A 150 -14.54 5.17 -9.57
N ILE A 151 -14.19 4.32 -8.63
CA ILE A 151 -13.10 4.56 -7.68
C ILE A 151 -12.02 3.49 -7.88
N ALA A 152 -10.79 3.93 -8.07
CA ALA A 152 -9.62 3.07 -8.00
C ALA A 152 -8.71 3.52 -6.84
N VAL A 153 -8.04 2.58 -6.22
CA VAL A 153 -7.14 2.82 -5.09
C VAL A 153 -5.71 2.48 -5.47
N VAL A 154 -4.77 3.33 -5.09
CA VAL A 154 -3.33 3.04 -5.17
C VAL A 154 -2.75 3.02 -3.78
N LEU A 155 -2.02 1.97 -3.47
CA LEU A 155 -1.37 1.73 -2.19
C LEU A 155 0.15 1.83 -2.35
N ASN A 156 0.75 2.92 -1.86
CA ASN A 156 2.19 3.10 -1.79
C ASN A 156 2.64 2.82 -0.35
N ILE A 157 2.83 1.56 -0.04
CA ILE A 157 3.05 1.06 1.33
C ILE A 157 4.25 0.13 1.40
N GLY A 158 4.91 0.07 2.56
CA GLY A 158 6.08 -0.79 2.78
C GLY A 158 5.79 -2.10 3.52
N GLY A 159 4.53 -2.38 3.86
CA GLY A 159 4.11 -3.58 4.59
C GLY A 159 2.60 -3.74 4.59
N VAL A 160 2.08 -4.71 5.31
CA VAL A 160 0.65 -5.02 5.36
C VAL A 160 -0.15 -3.92 6.08
N ILE A 161 -1.36 -3.66 5.59
CA ILE A 161 -2.37 -2.80 6.20
C ILE A 161 -3.74 -3.46 6.10
N ASP A 162 -4.73 -2.96 6.81
CA ASP A 162 -6.11 -3.39 6.59
C ASP A 162 -6.58 -3.02 5.17
N LEU A 163 -7.00 -4.04 4.41
CA LEU A 163 -7.58 -3.89 3.08
C LEU A 163 -9.04 -4.34 3.02
N SER A 164 -9.67 -4.63 4.16
CA SER A 164 -11.06 -5.05 4.22
C SER A 164 -12.02 -3.97 3.68
N TRP A 165 -11.67 -2.69 3.84
CA TRP A 165 -12.42 -1.57 3.29
C TRP A 165 -12.40 -1.49 1.75
N ILE A 166 -11.40 -2.12 1.10
CA ILE A 166 -11.37 -2.29 -0.36
C ILE A 166 -12.20 -3.50 -0.76
N LYS A 167 -11.93 -4.66 -0.13
CA LYS A 167 -12.56 -5.93 -0.51
C LYS A 167 -14.07 -5.94 -0.32
N ASN A 168 -14.55 -5.25 0.71
CA ASN A 168 -15.96 -5.26 1.11
C ASN A 168 -16.76 -4.06 0.54
N ASP A 169 -16.20 -3.32 -0.41
CA ASP A 169 -16.80 -2.12 -0.95
C ASP A 169 -16.96 -2.18 -2.48
N ASP A 170 -18.17 -2.44 -2.94
CA ASP A 170 -18.48 -2.58 -4.36
C ASP A 170 -18.29 -1.29 -5.19
N GLN A 171 -18.14 -0.12 -4.54
CA GLN A 171 -17.81 1.13 -5.23
C GLN A 171 -16.31 1.23 -5.60
N ILE A 172 -15.45 0.43 -4.97
CA ILE A 172 -14.03 0.38 -5.30
C ILE A 172 -13.82 -0.68 -6.38
N GLY A 173 -13.78 -0.24 -7.62
CA GLY A 173 -13.69 -1.13 -8.78
C GLY A 173 -12.30 -1.73 -9.03
N ALA A 174 -11.24 -1.10 -8.51
CA ALA A 174 -9.86 -1.56 -8.68
C ALA A 174 -8.95 -1.10 -7.54
N ALA A 175 -7.92 -1.90 -7.25
CA ALA A 175 -6.82 -1.51 -6.36
C ALA A 175 -5.47 -1.95 -6.93
N LEU A 176 -4.50 -1.05 -6.89
CA LEU A 176 -3.12 -1.29 -7.27
C LEU A 176 -2.20 -1.17 -6.06
N LEU A 177 -1.54 -2.25 -5.68
CA LEU A 177 -0.51 -2.24 -4.66
C LEU A 177 0.84 -1.95 -5.31
N GLY A 178 1.27 -0.69 -5.19
CA GLY A 178 2.51 -0.19 -5.81
C GLY A 178 3.75 -0.38 -4.96
N TRP A 179 3.61 -0.87 -3.72
CA TRP A 179 4.70 -0.99 -2.75
C TRP A 179 5.54 0.30 -2.66
N GLN A 180 6.85 0.15 -2.45
CA GLN A 180 7.86 1.22 -2.46
C GLN A 180 8.68 1.08 -3.73
N GLY A 181 8.24 1.74 -4.80
CA GLY A 181 8.70 1.49 -6.17
C GLY A 181 9.99 2.20 -6.61
N GLY A 182 10.76 2.78 -5.67
CA GLY A 182 12.00 3.49 -5.99
C GLY A 182 11.76 4.82 -6.71
N MET A 183 12.75 5.25 -7.48
CA MET A 183 12.74 6.54 -8.18
C MET A 183 11.62 6.67 -9.23
N GLU A 184 11.32 5.58 -9.91
CA GLU A 184 10.38 5.53 -11.04
C GLU A 184 9.04 4.87 -10.68
N GLY A 185 8.80 4.59 -9.40
CA GLY A 185 7.58 3.89 -8.97
C GLY A 185 6.30 4.63 -9.33
N GLY A 186 6.29 5.97 -9.27
CA GLY A 186 5.15 6.76 -9.71
C GLY A 186 4.88 6.64 -11.22
N LEU A 187 5.93 6.61 -12.03
CA LEU A 187 5.81 6.37 -13.47
C LEU A 187 5.32 4.94 -13.77
N ALA A 188 5.91 3.94 -13.13
CA ALA A 188 5.50 2.54 -13.31
C ALA A 188 4.03 2.33 -12.93
N MET A 189 3.58 2.88 -11.79
CA MET A 189 2.16 2.85 -11.40
C MET A 189 1.26 3.54 -12.44
N ALA A 190 1.69 4.69 -12.97
CA ALA A 190 0.93 5.41 -14.01
C ALA A 190 0.83 4.61 -15.32
N GLU A 191 1.87 3.89 -15.73
CA GLU A 191 1.87 3.01 -16.91
C GLU A 191 0.91 1.83 -16.72
N LEU A 192 0.88 1.22 -15.53
CA LEU A 192 -0.11 0.19 -15.19
C LEU A 192 -1.54 0.74 -15.20
N LEU A 193 -1.79 1.88 -14.56
CA LEU A 193 -3.12 2.50 -14.48
C LEU A 193 -3.66 2.94 -15.84
N THR A 194 -2.80 3.25 -16.80
CA THR A 194 -3.19 3.63 -18.15
C THR A 194 -3.24 2.45 -19.14
N GLY A 195 -2.91 1.24 -18.68
CA GLY A 195 -2.89 0.04 -19.51
C GLY A 195 -1.73 0.01 -20.52
N LYS A 196 -0.71 0.85 -20.33
CA LYS A 196 0.51 0.82 -21.13
C LYS A 196 1.36 -0.40 -20.81
N ASP A 197 1.29 -0.85 -19.55
CA ASP A 197 1.92 -2.07 -19.06
C ASP A 197 0.92 -2.93 -18.29
N ASN A 198 1.28 -4.18 -18.04
CA ASN A 198 0.42 -5.18 -17.42
C ASN A 198 0.88 -5.52 -15.99
N PRO A 199 -0.01 -5.44 -14.97
CA PRO A 199 0.35 -5.90 -13.64
C PRO A 199 0.53 -7.42 -13.62
N SER A 200 1.73 -7.87 -13.24
CA SER A 200 2.09 -9.28 -13.17
C SER A 200 2.48 -9.74 -11.77
N GLY A 201 2.70 -8.79 -10.84
CA GLY A 201 3.06 -9.05 -9.46
C GLY A 201 1.99 -9.81 -8.68
N LYS A 202 2.43 -10.61 -7.71
CA LYS A 202 1.59 -11.33 -6.76
C LYS A 202 1.93 -10.87 -5.34
N LEU A 203 0.95 -10.92 -4.44
CA LEU A 203 1.17 -10.58 -3.04
C LEU A 203 2.23 -11.49 -2.43
N VAL A 204 3.20 -10.88 -1.77
CA VAL A 204 4.28 -11.57 -1.05
C VAL A 204 3.94 -11.85 0.40
N ASP A 205 2.82 -11.30 0.88
CA ASP A 205 2.29 -11.45 2.22
C ASP A 205 0.80 -11.78 2.19
N THR A 206 0.31 -12.39 3.28
CA THR A 206 -1.11 -12.53 3.54
C THR A 206 -1.61 -11.27 4.25
N PHE A 207 -2.63 -10.63 3.71
CA PHE A 207 -3.29 -9.48 4.32
C PHE A 207 -4.47 -9.96 5.16
N ALA A 208 -4.39 -9.76 6.47
CA ALA A 208 -5.47 -10.07 7.41
C ALA A 208 -6.32 -8.83 7.70
N ALA A 209 -7.49 -9.03 8.30
CA ALA A 209 -8.44 -7.95 8.60
C ALA A 209 -8.03 -7.11 9.81
N SER A 210 -7.23 -7.68 10.72
CA SER A 210 -6.74 -7.00 11.92
C SER A 210 -5.26 -7.24 12.12
N ALA A 211 -4.57 -6.28 12.71
CA ALA A 211 -3.19 -6.45 13.17
C ALA A 211 -3.09 -7.60 14.21
N ASP A 212 -4.11 -7.78 15.03
CA ASP A 212 -4.18 -8.85 16.03
C ASP A 212 -4.36 -10.25 15.45
N ASP A 213 -4.63 -10.35 14.15
CA ASP A 213 -4.75 -11.64 13.45
C ASP A 213 -3.38 -12.27 13.14
N TYR A 214 -2.30 -11.51 13.27
CA TYR A 214 -0.93 -12.02 13.13
C TYR A 214 -0.40 -12.52 14.46
N PRO A 215 0.10 -13.77 14.56
CA PRO A 215 0.48 -14.37 15.83
C PRO A 215 1.53 -13.59 16.63
N SER A 216 2.48 -12.97 15.92
CA SER A 216 3.56 -12.20 16.53
C SER A 216 3.11 -10.88 17.17
N THR A 217 1.94 -10.35 16.83
CA THR A 217 1.44 -9.08 17.39
C THR A 217 1.29 -9.17 18.92
N ALA A 218 0.86 -10.32 19.43
CA ALA A 218 0.60 -10.50 20.87
C ALA A 218 1.86 -10.43 21.75
N ASN A 219 3.05 -10.66 21.19
CA ASN A 219 4.32 -10.62 21.93
C ASN A 219 5.38 -9.71 21.29
N PHE A 220 4.95 -8.85 20.38
CA PHE A 220 5.82 -7.87 19.74
C PHE A 220 6.30 -6.86 20.80
N HIS A 221 7.62 -6.69 20.93
CA HIS A 221 8.23 -5.87 21.99
C HIS A 221 7.90 -6.26 23.44
N GLU A 222 7.62 -7.55 23.72
CA GLU A 222 7.27 -8.02 25.07
C GLU A 222 8.43 -7.91 26.09
N SER A 223 9.69 -7.90 25.63
CA SER A 223 10.86 -7.82 26.49
C SER A 223 12.06 -7.21 25.79
N PHE A 224 12.98 -6.58 26.58
CA PHE A 224 14.31 -6.20 26.13
C PHE A 224 15.33 -7.32 26.11
N ASP A 225 15.12 -8.30 26.97
CA ASP A 225 16.14 -9.29 27.26
C ASP A 225 16.00 -10.53 26.39
N TYR A 226 14.82 -10.75 25.81
CA TYR A 226 14.55 -11.90 24.96
C TYR A 226 13.49 -11.62 23.90
N VAL A 227 13.47 -12.44 22.86
CA VAL A 227 12.45 -12.51 21.83
C VAL A 227 11.93 -13.94 21.74
N ASN A 228 10.62 -14.12 21.81
CA ASN A 228 9.97 -15.40 21.58
C ASN A 228 9.52 -15.50 20.11
N TYR A 229 10.03 -16.48 19.38
CA TYR A 229 9.62 -16.78 18.00
C TYR A 229 8.31 -17.61 18.04
N THR A 230 7.20 -16.98 18.40
CA THR A 230 5.91 -17.65 18.62
C THR A 230 5.32 -18.27 17.37
N GLU A 231 5.69 -17.79 16.20
CA GLU A 231 5.21 -18.32 14.93
C GLU A 231 5.96 -19.60 14.50
N ASP A 232 7.21 -19.79 14.96
CA ASP A 232 8.07 -20.91 14.59
C ASP A 232 8.09 -21.07 13.04
N ILE A 233 7.73 -22.24 12.52
CA ILE A 233 7.63 -22.49 11.07
C ILE A 233 6.36 -21.90 10.43
N TYR A 234 5.39 -21.48 11.23
CA TYR A 234 4.10 -20.96 10.77
C TYR A 234 4.13 -19.45 10.57
N VAL A 235 5.10 -18.95 9.83
CA VAL A 235 5.24 -17.53 9.50
C VAL A 235 4.39 -17.19 8.27
N GLY A 236 3.66 -16.08 8.34
CA GLY A 236 2.89 -15.53 7.23
C GLY A 236 1.82 -16.50 6.71
N TYR A 237 1.77 -16.76 5.41
CA TYR A 237 0.76 -17.62 4.78
C TYR A 237 0.71 -19.05 5.38
N ARG A 238 1.81 -19.57 5.90
CA ARG A 238 1.83 -20.91 6.52
C ARG A 238 0.93 -20.98 7.74
N TYR A 239 0.85 -19.91 8.52
CA TYR A 239 -0.08 -19.81 9.64
C TYR A 239 -1.52 -19.82 9.13
N PHE A 240 -1.85 -18.90 8.23
CA PHE A 240 -3.22 -18.72 7.75
C PHE A 240 -3.78 -19.91 6.97
N GLU A 241 -2.95 -20.67 6.29
CA GLU A 241 -3.37 -21.85 5.52
C GLU A 241 -3.34 -23.15 6.32
N THR A 242 -2.63 -23.20 7.45
CA THR A 242 -2.42 -24.44 8.19
C THR A 242 -3.23 -24.52 9.49
N ILE A 243 -3.34 -23.41 10.20
CA ILE A 243 -4.02 -23.39 11.50
C ILE A 243 -5.54 -23.34 11.28
N PRO A 244 -6.30 -24.30 11.88
CA PRO A 244 -7.75 -24.35 11.71
C PRO A 244 -8.45 -23.08 12.21
N GLY A 245 -9.40 -22.56 11.43
CA GLY A 245 -10.26 -21.43 11.82
C GLY A 245 -9.64 -20.04 11.64
N VAL A 246 -8.43 -19.93 11.05
CA VAL A 246 -7.82 -18.62 10.80
C VAL A 246 -7.96 -18.14 9.34
N GLN A 247 -8.37 -18.99 8.41
CA GLN A 247 -8.56 -18.64 7.00
C GLN A 247 -9.61 -17.54 6.80
N GLU A 248 -10.63 -17.50 7.65
CA GLU A 248 -11.69 -16.47 7.60
C GLU A 248 -11.20 -15.07 7.94
N LYS A 249 -10.02 -14.95 8.54
CA LYS A 249 -9.35 -13.68 8.86
C LYS A 249 -8.63 -13.07 7.65
N VAL A 250 -8.46 -13.84 6.59
CA VAL A 250 -7.70 -13.44 5.40
C VAL A 250 -8.54 -12.56 4.50
N VAL A 251 -8.07 -11.35 4.27
CA VAL A 251 -8.63 -10.41 3.29
C VAL A 251 -8.12 -10.75 1.89
N TYR A 252 -6.80 -10.78 1.73
CA TYR A 252 -6.13 -11.22 0.50
C TYR A 252 -5.02 -12.21 0.84
N PRO A 253 -5.02 -13.41 0.24
CA PRO A 253 -4.00 -14.43 0.53
C PRO A 253 -2.67 -14.10 -0.14
N PHE A 254 -1.59 -14.68 0.40
CA PHE A 254 -0.31 -14.78 -0.30
C PHE A 254 -0.49 -15.32 -1.72
N GLY A 255 0.22 -14.73 -2.68
CA GLY A 255 0.14 -15.14 -4.09
C GLY A 255 -1.06 -14.57 -4.86
N TYR A 256 -1.96 -13.84 -4.19
CA TYR A 256 -3.06 -13.16 -4.88
C TYR A 256 -2.54 -12.05 -5.80
N GLY A 257 -3.18 -11.89 -6.95
CA GLY A 257 -2.93 -10.80 -7.88
C GLY A 257 -3.61 -11.04 -9.21
N LEU A 258 -4.24 -10.00 -9.74
CA LEU A 258 -4.89 -9.99 -11.03
C LEU A 258 -3.94 -9.51 -12.13
N SER A 259 -4.31 -9.75 -13.36
CA SER A 259 -3.60 -9.32 -14.57
C SER A 259 -4.61 -8.78 -15.57
N TYR A 260 -4.18 -7.96 -16.50
CA TYR A 260 -5.00 -7.50 -17.63
C TYR A 260 -5.11 -8.56 -18.73
N THR A 261 -4.37 -9.68 -18.60
CA THR A 261 -4.46 -10.84 -19.47
C THR A 261 -4.76 -12.10 -18.69
N THR A 262 -4.99 -13.20 -19.37
CA THR A 262 -5.29 -14.52 -18.81
C THR A 262 -4.30 -15.56 -19.29
N PHE A 263 -4.11 -16.60 -18.49
CA PHE A 263 -3.17 -17.69 -18.79
C PHE A 263 -3.87 -19.04 -18.64
N ALA A 264 -3.58 -19.96 -19.55
CA ALA A 264 -3.84 -21.38 -19.39
C ALA A 264 -2.57 -22.07 -18.90
N LEU A 265 -2.73 -23.02 -17.98
CA LEU A 265 -1.66 -23.84 -17.42
C LEU A 265 -1.99 -25.31 -17.69
N ASP A 266 -1.14 -26.01 -18.46
CA ASP A 266 -1.29 -27.41 -18.78
C ASP A 266 -0.07 -28.17 -18.28
N THR A 267 -0.29 -29.22 -17.47
CA THR A 267 0.78 -30.12 -17.05
C THR A 267 1.05 -31.10 -18.16
N THR A 268 2.18 -30.96 -18.85
CA THR A 268 2.56 -31.81 -20.01
C THR A 268 3.27 -33.09 -19.61
N ALA A 269 3.99 -33.09 -18.48
CA ALA A 269 4.64 -34.28 -17.94
C ALA A 269 4.83 -34.16 -16.42
N MET A 270 4.80 -35.28 -15.74
CA MET A 270 5.25 -35.41 -14.34
C MET A 270 6.09 -36.68 -14.20
N TRP A 271 7.20 -36.60 -13.48
CA TRP A 271 8.03 -37.74 -13.15
C TRP A 271 8.74 -37.52 -11.81
N GLU A 272 9.19 -38.60 -11.23
CA GLU A 272 9.94 -38.58 -9.98
C GLU A 272 11.31 -39.22 -10.12
N THR A 273 12.22 -38.80 -9.30
CA THR A 273 13.50 -39.46 -9.02
C THR A 273 13.53 -39.76 -7.52
N LYS A 274 14.60 -40.41 -7.07
CA LYS A 274 14.74 -40.77 -5.65
C LYS A 274 14.55 -39.57 -4.69
N ASP A 275 14.99 -38.38 -5.12
CA ASP A 275 15.11 -37.19 -4.25
C ASP A 275 14.27 -35.98 -4.75
N HIS A 276 13.62 -36.10 -5.94
CA HIS A 276 12.91 -34.95 -6.55
C HIS A 276 11.65 -35.42 -7.29
N ILE A 277 10.64 -34.55 -7.27
CA ILE A 277 9.47 -34.61 -8.14
C ILE A 277 9.63 -33.51 -9.18
N PHE A 278 9.41 -33.83 -10.44
CA PHE A 278 9.45 -32.86 -11.56
C PHE A 278 8.07 -32.75 -12.18
N ALA A 279 7.72 -31.52 -12.55
CA ALA A 279 6.54 -31.22 -13.36
C ALA A 279 6.96 -30.31 -14.52
N GLU A 280 6.56 -30.67 -15.73
CA GLU A 280 6.66 -29.81 -16.90
C GLU A 280 5.29 -29.14 -17.12
N ILE A 281 5.27 -27.81 -17.13
CA ILE A 281 4.04 -27.04 -17.25
C ILE A 281 4.17 -26.13 -18.46
N GLN A 282 3.22 -26.24 -19.37
CA GLN A 282 3.06 -25.30 -20.47
C GLN A 282 2.21 -24.13 -19.99
N VAL A 283 2.75 -22.92 -20.08
CA VAL A 283 2.03 -21.66 -19.80
C VAL A 283 1.70 -21.01 -21.14
N THR A 284 0.43 -20.74 -21.36
CA THR A 284 -0.06 -20.08 -22.59
C THR A 284 -0.82 -18.82 -22.21
N ASN A 285 -0.39 -17.66 -22.72
CA ASN A 285 -1.17 -16.44 -22.62
C ASN A 285 -2.40 -16.55 -23.53
N THR A 286 -3.59 -16.45 -22.96
CA THR A 286 -4.89 -16.61 -23.65
C THR A 286 -5.67 -15.31 -23.80
N GLY A 287 -5.10 -14.19 -23.31
CA GLY A 287 -5.69 -12.87 -23.47
C GLY A 287 -5.02 -12.05 -24.56
N ASP A 288 -5.46 -10.81 -24.71
CA ASP A 288 -5.06 -9.91 -25.79
C ASP A 288 -3.86 -9.02 -25.46
N MET A 289 -3.38 -9.04 -24.21
CA MET A 289 -2.25 -8.23 -23.74
C MET A 289 -1.07 -9.14 -23.37
N ALA A 290 0.16 -8.66 -23.61
CA ALA A 290 1.37 -9.34 -23.13
C ALA A 290 1.38 -9.40 -21.58
N GLY A 291 1.91 -10.48 -21.03
CA GLY A 291 2.00 -10.66 -19.57
C GLY A 291 2.96 -11.76 -19.16
#